data_c1db426bd27ad265e41e877f5f8949c0
#
_entry.id   c1db426bd27ad265e41e877f5f8949c0
#
_cell.length_a   1.000
_cell.length_b   1.000
_cell.length_c   1.000
_cell.angle_alpha   90.00
_cell.angle_beta   90.00
_cell.angle_gamma   90.00
#
_symmetry.space_group_name_H-M   'P 1'
#
loop_
_entity.id
_entity.type
_entity.pdbx_description
1 polymer ?
#
loop_
_entity_poly.entity_id
_entity_poly.type
_entity_poly.pdbx_seq_one_letter_code
_entity_poly.pdbx_strand_id
1 'polypeptide(L)'
;MTEHIQPTPRPQTQEVTRPNWSAVFSVAFCVACLITVEFLPVSLLTPMAQDLGISEGVAGQSVTVTAFVAMFASLFITQESGTIDRRKVVILFSVLLTLSCLLVSFANNFTLLLLGRACLGLGLGGFWAMSASLTMRLVPARTVPKALSVIFGAVSIALVIAAPLGSFLGGIIGWRNVFNAAAVMGVLCILWVWKALPSLPGEAAHHKQIMFSLLKRPGVLAGMTAIFMAFAGQFAFFTYIRPVFMNMAGFDVDGLTLVLLSFGIASFVGTSLSSPFLKRSLKVALAGAPLVLAISAAVLGLWGSDKWVASAIAIIWGFAFALVPVGWSTWITRSLADQAEKAGSIQVAVIQLANTCGAAIGGVALDHLGLTSPLVISGTLMLLTALLVAGKVKAK
;
A
#
# COMPACT_ATOMS: atom_id res chain seq x y z
N MET A 1 60.49 -19.14 -3.00
CA MET A 1 59.87 -17.93 -2.44
C MET A 1 58.39 -17.97 -2.73
N THR A 2 57.57 -18.48 -1.80
CA THR A 2 56.14 -18.57 -1.88
C THR A 2 55.56 -17.35 -1.14
N GLU A 3 55.09 -16.39 -1.89
CA GLU A 3 54.41 -15.19 -1.37
C GLU A 3 53.08 -15.59 -0.74
N HIS A 4 52.98 -15.48 0.58
CA HIS A 4 51.74 -15.60 1.34
C HIS A 4 50.86 -14.36 1.04
N ILE A 5 49.91 -14.49 0.11
CA ILE A 5 48.84 -13.51 -0.08
C ILE A 5 47.94 -13.55 1.18
N GLN A 6 48.10 -12.57 2.07
CA GLN A 6 47.15 -12.38 3.18
C GLN A 6 45.79 -12.02 2.62
N PRO A 7 44.71 -12.70 3.04
CA PRO A 7 43.36 -12.30 2.62
C PRO A 7 43.05 -10.91 3.16
N THR A 8 42.65 -10.01 2.26
CA THR A 8 42.16 -8.68 2.61
C THR A 8 41.05 -8.78 3.66
N PRO A 9 41.12 -8.02 4.77
CA PRO A 9 40.08 -8.05 5.79
C PRO A 9 38.74 -7.66 5.15
N ARG A 10 37.74 -8.55 5.26
CA ARG A 10 36.36 -8.23 4.90
C ARG A 10 35.94 -7.02 5.73
N PRO A 11 35.27 -6.01 5.14
CA PRO A 11 34.74 -4.89 5.91
C PRO A 11 33.85 -5.47 7.02
N GLN A 12 34.23 -5.23 8.26
CA GLN A 12 33.45 -5.62 9.43
C GLN A 12 32.15 -4.82 9.37
N THR A 13 31.07 -5.45 9.01
CA THR A 13 29.72 -4.94 9.30
C THR A 13 29.67 -4.75 10.80
N GLN A 14 29.62 -3.49 11.26
CA GLN A 14 29.49 -3.19 12.68
C GLN A 14 28.22 -3.89 13.18
N GLU A 15 28.38 -4.96 13.95
CA GLU A 15 27.26 -5.62 14.59
C GLU A 15 26.56 -4.62 15.51
N VAL A 16 25.30 -4.33 15.18
CA VAL A 16 24.45 -3.47 16.01
C VAL A 16 24.21 -4.20 17.33
N THR A 17 24.90 -3.80 18.38
CA THR A 17 24.83 -4.45 19.70
C THR A 17 23.62 -4.02 20.51
N ARG A 18 23.11 -2.79 20.28
CA ARG A 18 21.93 -2.24 20.98
C ARG A 18 20.89 -1.76 19.98
N PRO A 19 19.59 -2.09 20.17
CA PRO A 19 18.54 -1.65 19.27
C PRO A 19 18.29 -0.15 19.40
N ASN A 20 18.25 0.57 18.28
CA ASN A 20 17.86 1.98 18.22
C ASN A 20 16.35 2.11 18.02
N TRP A 21 15.58 1.99 19.08
CA TRP A 21 14.12 2.07 19.03
C TRP A 21 13.61 3.44 18.59
N SER A 22 14.29 4.53 18.93
CA SER A 22 13.90 5.87 18.46
C SER A 22 13.95 5.97 16.93
N ALA A 23 14.98 5.39 16.30
CA ALA A 23 15.07 5.32 14.85
C ALA A 23 13.97 4.41 14.26
N VAL A 24 13.68 3.26 14.88
CA VAL A 24 12.59 2.37 14.43
C VAL A 24 11.24 3.08 14.49
N PHE A 25 10.93 3.80 15.58
CA PHE A 25 9.68 4.54 15.70
C PHE A 25 9.59 5.74 14.73
N SER A 26 10.71 6.42 14.44
CA SER A 26 10.72 7.49 13.44
C SER A 26 10.44 6.97 12.02
N VAL A 27 10.98 5.80 11.68
CA VAL A 27 10.70 5.11 10.40
C VAL A 27 9.25 4.61 10.35
N ALA A 28 8.73 4.07 11.46
CA ALA A 28 7.34 3.66 11.58
C ALA A 28 6.37 4.84 11.43
N PHE A 29 6.69 5.99 12.01
CA PHE A 29 5.92 7.21 11.84
C PHE A 29 5.97 7.72 10.39
N CYS A 30 7.14 7.67 9.75
CA CYS A 30 7.29 8.04 8.33
C CYS A 30 6.38 7.21 7.43
N VAL A 31 6.36 5.89 7.59
CA VAL A 31 5.48 5.04 6.78
C VAL A 31 4.01 5.27 7.10
N ALA A 32 3.66 5.50 8.37
CA ALA A 32 2.27 5.84 8.73
C ALA A 32 1.81 7.13 8.04
N CYS A 33 2.65 8.15 7.99
CA CYS A 33 2.36 9.39 7.25
C CYS A 33 2.21 9.14 5.75
N LEU A 34 3.13 8.37 5.13
CA LEU A 34 3.06 8.02 3.70
C LEU A 34 1.74 7.31 3.36
N ILE A 35 1.37 6.29 4.13
CA ILE A 35 0.13 5.53 3.94
C ILE A 35 -1.10 6.40 4.19
N THR A 36 -1.09 7.22 5.25
CA THR A 36 -2.20 8.15 5.51
C THR A 36 -2.43 9.06 4.30
N VAL A 37 -1.40 9.71 3.78
CA VAL A 37 -1.51 10.62 2.64
C VAL A 37 -1.86 9.88 1.33
N GLU A 38 -1.43 8.63 1.18
CA GLU A 38 -1.81 7.78 0.05
C GLU A 38 -3.34 7.59 -0.02
N PHE A 39 -3.98 7.33 1.13
CA PHE A 39 -5.41 7.02 1.21
C PHE A 39 -6.34 8.22 1.41
N LEU A 40 -5.83 9.42 1.74
CA LEU A 40 -6.65 10.64 1.86
C LEU A 40 -7.56 10.90 0.65
N PRO A 41 -7.10 10.81 -0.62
CA PRO A 41 -7.97 11.08 -1.77
C PRO A 41 -9.17 10.16 -1.86
N VAL A 42 -9.07 8.92 -1.38
CA VAL A 42 -10.20 7.96 -1.40
C VAL A 42 -11.39 8.49 -0.61
N SER A 43 -11.13 9.10 0.54
CA SER A 43 -12.17 9.68 1.39
C SER A 43 -12.55 11.13 1.03
N LEU A 44 -11.70 11.82 0.26
CA LEU A 44 -11.88 13.22 -0.14
C LEU A 44 -12.21 13.37 -1.63
N LEU A 45 -12.47 12.26 -2.34
CA LEU A 45 -12.59 12.22 -3.79
C LEU A 45 -13.65 13.19 -4.32
N THR A 46 -14.87 13.10 -3.81
CA THR A 46 -16.00 13.93 -4.22
C THR A 46 -15.73 15.43 -4.00
N PRO A 47 -15.32 15.93 -2.81
CA PRO A 47 -15.03 17.35 -2.64
C PRO A 47 -13.83 17.83 -3.48
N MET A 48 -12.83 16.98 -3.74
CA MET A 48 -11.73 17.32 -4.65
C MET A 48 -12.21 17.47 -6.09
N ALA A 49 -13.06 16.56 -6.57
CA ALA A 49 -13.62 16.58 -7.90
C ALA A 49 -14.49 17.82 -8.13
N GLN A 50 -15.39 18.12 -7.20
CA GLN A 50 -16.30 19.28 -7.25
C GLN A 50 -15.53 20.61 -7.30
N ASP A 51 -14.53 20.75 -6.45
CA ASP A 51 -13.79 21.99 -6.30
C ASP A 51 -12.83 22.25 -7.48
N LEU A 52 -12.31 21.19 -8.11
CA LEU A 52 -11.49 21.28 -9.32
C LEU A 52 -12.28 21.25 -10.64
N GLY A 53 -13.63 21.11 -10.56
CA GLY A 53 -14.51 21.06 -11.75
C GLY A 53 -14.24 19.86 -12.67
N ILE A 54 -13.88 18.71 -12.09
CA ILE A 54 -13.58 17.45 -12.81
C ILE A 54 -14.51 16.33 -12.35
N SER A 55 -14.58 15.24 -13.12
CA SER A 55 -15.32 14.05 -12.69
C SER A 55 -14.65 13.30 -11.55
N GLU A 56 -15.40 12.48 -10.81
CA GLU A 56 -14.86 11.64 -9.74
C GLU A 56 -13.90 10.58 -10.28
N GLY A 57 -14.16 10.05 -11.50
CA GLY A 57 -13.26 9.14 -12.17
C GLY A 57 -11.91 9.79 -12.53
N VAL A 58 -11.95 11.05 -13.02
CA VAL A 58 -10.73 11.85 -13.28
C VAL A 58 -10.00 12.13 -11.96
N ALA A 59 -10.70 12.54 -10.91
CA ALA A 59 -10.08 12.76 -9.59
C ALA A 59 -9.40 11.51 -9.05
N GLY A 60 -9.98 10.32 -9.28
CA GLY A 60 -9.41 9.02 -8.91
C GLY A 60 -8.07 8.71 -9.61
N GLN A 61 -7.76 9.33 -10.75
CA GLN A 61 -6.44 9.20 -11.39
C GLN A 61 -5.30 9.75 -10.52
N SER A 62 -5.62 10.53 -9.51
CA SER A 62 -4.65 10.95 -8.48
C SER A 62 -4.08 9.76 -7.71
N VAL A 63 -4.86 8.70 -7.48
CA VAL A 63 -4.41 7.43 -6.89
C VAL A 63 -3.59 6.63 -7.90
N THR A 64 -4.08 6.57 -9.16
CA THR A 64 -3.39 5.91 -10.28
C THR A 64 -1.96 6.41 -10.45
N VAL A 65 -1.77 7.74 -10.51
CA VAL A 65 -0.43 8.36 -10.69
C VAL A 65 0.48 8.05 -9.52
N THR A 66 -0.02 8.09 -8.29
CA THR A 66 0.78 7.74 -7.11
C THR A 66 1.31 6.30 -7.21
N ALA A 67 0.44 5.34 -7.48
CA ALA A 67 0.82 3.93 -7.58
C ALA A 67 1.77 3.68 -8.79
N PHE A 68 1.50 4.32 -9.93
CA PHE A 68 2.35 4.23 -11.12
C PHE A 68 3.76 4.72 -10.84
N VAL A 69 3.91 5.89 -10.27
CA VAL A 69 5.22 6.45 -9.91
C VAL A 69 5.90 5.61 -8.82
N ALA A 70 5.14 5.12 -7.83
CA ALA A 70 5.67 4.25 -6.79
C ALA A 70 6.21 2.92 -7.34
N MET A 71 5.57 2.35 -8.36
CA MET A 71 6.07 1.16 -9.05
C MET A 71 7.48 1.40 -9.63
N PHE A 72 7.66 2.47 -10.39
CA PHE A 72 8.98 2.80 -10.95
C PHE A 72 9.98 3.16 -9.87
N ALA A 73 9.57 3.97 -8.88
CA ALA A 73 10.43 4.34 -7.77
C ALA A 73 10.95 3.10 -7.01
N SER A 74 10.10 2.10 -6.77
CA SER A 74 10.50 0.85 -6.09
C SER A 74 11.52 0.03 -6.88
N LEU A 75 11.49 0.08 -8.20
CA LEU A 75 12.41 -0.64 -9.06
C LEU A 75 13.75 0.06 -9.24
N PHE A 76 13.75 1.40 -9.33
CA PHE A 76 14.95 2.16 -9.68
C PHE A 76 15.68 2.76 -8.47
N ILE A 77 14.97 3.21 -7.43
CA ILE A 77 15.60 3.88 -6.28
C ILE A 77 16.58 2.96 -5.55
N THR A 78 16.27 1.66 -5.43
CA THR A 78 17.18 0.68 -4.82
C THR A 78 18.49 0.53 -5.58
N GLN A 79 18.48 0.68 -6.90
CA GLN A 79 19.66 0.53 -7.73
C GLN A 79 20.54 1.79 -7.68
N GLU A 80 19.92 2.96 -7.74
CA GLU A 80 20.64 4.25 -7.81
C GLU A 80 21.06 4.76 -6.42
N SER A 81 20.31 4.45 -5.37
CA SER A 81 20.63 4.93 -4.00
C SER A 81 21.66 4.06 -3.26
N GLY A 82 22.26 3.06 -3.93
CA GLY A 82 23.20 2.11 -3.31
C GLY A 82 24.35 2.77 -2.53
N THR A 83 24.90 3.86 -3.04
CA THR A 83 26.03 4.59 -2.44
C THR A 83 25.62 5.72 -1.51
N ILE A 84 24.33 6.11 -1.49
CA ILE A 84 23.83 7.25 -0.72
C ILE A 84 23.52 6.79 0.71
N ASP A 85 23.84 7.64 1.69
CA ASP A 85 23.47 7.43 3.09
C ASP A 85 21.94 7.26 3.24
N ARG A 86 21.52 6.14 3.83
CA ARG A 86 20.11 5.78 3.99
C ARG A 86 19.32 6.80 4.81
N ARG A 87 19.97 7.50 5.76
CA ARG A 87 19.36 8.61 6.49
C ARG A 87 18.93 9.73 5.55
N LYS A 88 19.81 10.13 4.62
CA LYS A 88 19.49 11.18 3.64
C LYS A 88 18.33 10.77 2.72
N VAL A 89 18.29 9.50 2.34
CA VAL A 89 17.20 8.96 1.49
C VAL A 89 15.86 8.96 2.22
N VAL A 90 15.79 8.56 3.49
CA VAL A 90 14.55 8.60 4.28
C VAL A 90 14.10 10.04 4.54
N ILE A 91 15.03 10.97 4.80
CA ILE A 91 14.71 12.39 4.89
C ILE A 91 14.14 12.92 3.56
N LEU A 92 14.73 12.54 2.42
CA LEU A 92 14.21 12.92 1.10
C LEU A 92 12.77 12.41 0.90
N PHE A 93 12.43 11.18 1.33
CA PHE A 93 11.06 10.68 1.25
C PHE A 93 10.10 11.48 2.12
N SER A 94 10.52 11.89 3.31
CA SER A 94 9.73 12.76 4.18
C SER A 94 9.56 14.17 3.60
N VAL A 95 10.57 14.70 2.89
CA VAL A 95 10.48 15.98 2.16
C VAL A 95 9.53 15.84 0.97
N LEU A 96 9.61 14.76 0.20
CA LEU A 96 8.69 14.49 -0.92
C LEU A 96 7.25 14.33 -0.45
N LEU A 97 7.03 13.68 0.70
CA LEU A 97 5.72 13.60 1.36
C LEU A 97 5.17 15.01 1.69
N THR A 98 5.98 15.84 2.35
CA THR A 98 5.59 17.21 2.72
C THR A 98 5.30 18.06 1.49
N LEU A 99 6.18 18.00 0.48
CA LEU A 99 6.00 18.68 -0.79
C LEU A 99 4.74 18.23 -1.51
N SER A 100 4.47 16.91 -1.53
CA SER A 100 3.23 16.36 -2.07
C SER A 100 2.00 16.98 -1.41
N CYS A 101 1.97 17.00 -0.09
CA CYS A 101 0.84 17.55 0.66
C CYS A 101 0.62 19.04 0.36
N LEU A 102 1.70 19.82 0.28
CA LEU A 102 1.61 21.25 -0.07
C LEU A 102 1.14 21.45 -1.52
N LEU A 103 1.72 20.73 -2.50
CA LEU A 103 1.30 20.83 -3.90
C LEU A 103 -0.18 20.46 -4.07
N VAL A 104 -0.64 19.42 -3.39
CA VAL A 104 -2.06 19.00 -3.41
C VAL A 104 -2.94 20.04 -2.74
N SER A 105 -2.55 20.58 -1.58
CA SER A 105 -3.33 21.58 -0.87
C SER A 105 -3.52 22.88 -1.68
N PHE A 106 -2.47 23.32 -2.39
CA PHE A 106 -2.52 24.50 -3.26
C PHE A 106 -2.97 24.23 -4.68
N ALA A 107 -3.39 22.99 -4.99
CA ALA A 107 -3.80 22.63 -6.33
C ALA A 107 -5.08 23.39 -6.74
N ASN A 108 -4.97 24.23 -7.75
CA ASN A 108 -6.07 24.94 -8.41
C ASN A 108 -6.42 24.32 -9.79
N ASN A 109 -5.70 23.28 -10.18
CA ASN A 109 -5.93 22.52 -11.40
C ASN A 109 -5.48 21.06 -11.22
N PHE A 110 -5.96 20.20 -12.11
CA PHE A 110 -5.68 18.76 -12.06
C PHE A 110 -4.19 18.43 -12.24
N THR A 111 -3.47 19.18 -13.07
CA THR A 111 -2.05 18.93 -13.32
C THR A 111 -1.21 19.11 -12.04
N LEU A 112 -1.44 20.19 -11.28
CA LEU A 112 -0.72 20.43 -10.03
C LEU A 112 -1.06 19.37 -8.97
N LEU A 113 -2.32 18.91 -8.93
CA LEU A 113 -2.73 17.77 -8.12
C LEU A 113 -1.89 16.53 -8.46
N LEU A 114 -1.79 16.18 -9.75
CA LEU A 114 -1.03 15.01 -10.19
C LEU A 114 0.47 15.11 -9.91
N LEU A 115 1.06 16.29 -10.05
CA LEU A 115 2.46 16.52 -9.68
C LEU A 115 2.69 16.26 -8.19
N GLY A 116 1.80 16.77 -7.33
CA GLY A 116 1.85 16.47 -5.91
C GLY A 116 1.76 14.96 -5.63
N ARG A 117 0.85 14.26 -6.30
CA ARG A 117 0.68 12.81 -6.15
C ARG A 117 1.87 12.01 -6.68
N ALA A 118 2.53 12.49 -7.74
CA ALA A 118 3.78 11.88 -8.23
C ALA A 118 4.92 12.00 -7.19
N CYS A 119 5.06 13.15 -6.52
CA CYS A 119 6.01 13.33 -5.42
C CYS A 119 5.79 12.30 -4.30
N LEU A 120 4.52 12.05 -3.92
CA LEU A 120 4.21 11.01 -2.94
C LEU A 120 4.62 9.62 -3.43
N GLY A 121 4.32 9.30 -4.70
CA GLY A 121 4.67 8.02 -5.30
C GLY A 121 6.17 7.72 -5.24
N LEU A 122 7.03 8.72 -5.51
CA LEU A 122 8.48 8.58 -5.38
C LEU A 122 8.88 8.21 -3.94
N GLY A 123 8.34 8.92 -2.95
CA GLY A 123 8.61 8.64 -1.53
C GLY A 123 8.11 7.26 -1.09
N LEU A 124 6.89 6.91 -1.47
CA LEU A 124 6.23 5.65 -1.11
C LEU A 124 6.95 4.43 -1.69
N GLY A 125 7.20 4.45 -3.01
CA GLY A 125 7.87 3.34 -3.70
C GLY A 125 9.31 3.14 -3.21
N GLY A 126 10.04 4.23 -3.02
CA GLY A 126 11.40 4.19 -2.48
C GLY A 126 11.45 3.68 -1.05
N PHE A 127 10.50 4.10 -0.21
CA PHE A 127 10.42 3.62 1.17
C PHE A 127 10.20 2.10 1.24
N TRP A 128 9.22 1.58 0.51
CA TRP A 128 8.94 0.13 0.53
C TRP A 128 10.11 -0.69 0.01
N ALA A 129 10.82 -0.19 -1.02
CA ALA A 129 11.97 -0.88 -1.59
C ALA A 129 13.14 -1.06 -0.61
N MET A 130 13.25 -0.20 0.42
CA MET A 130 14.38 -0.24 1.36
C MET A 130 13.99 -0.48 2.82
N SER A 131 12.71 -0.56 3.16
CA SER A 131 12.22 -0.63 4.54
C SER A 131 12.80 -1.81 5.33
N ALA A 132 12.87 -3.01 4.73
CA ALA A 132 13.40 -4.20 5.38
C ALA A 132 14.91 -4.09 5.62
N SER A 133 15.70 -3.68 4.61
CA SER A 133 17.15 -3.52 4.73
C SER A 133 17.52 -2.42 5.72
N LEU A 134 16.76 -1.32 5.75
CA LEU A 134 16.93 -0.25 6.72
C LEU A 134 16.71 -0.77 8.15
N THR A 135 15.64 -1.55 8.37
CA THR A 135 15.30 -2.10 9.68
C THR A 135 16.41 -3.02 10.22
N MET A 136 16.98 -3.87 9.36
CA MET A 136 18.09 -4.76 9.75
C MET A 136 19.35 -4.01 10.20
N ARG A 137 19.53 -2.76 9.78
CA ARG A 137 20.67 -1.92 10.18
C ARG A 137 20.42 -1.10 11.44
N LEU A 138 19.19 -1.07 11.96
CA LEU A 138 18.81 -0.31 13.16
C LEU A 138 18.79 -1.14 14.42
N VAL A 139 18.68 -2.46 14.29
CA VAL A 139 18.53 -3.36 15.44
C VAL A 139 19.31 -4.66 15.25
N PRO A 140 19.75 -5.33 16.35
CA PRO A 140 20.37 -6.65 16.28
C PRO A 140 19.46 -7.67 15.59
N ALA A 141 20.04 -8.65 14.89
CA ALA A 141 19.31 -9.66 14.10
C ALA A 141 18.15 -10.32 14.87
N ARG A 142 18.35 -10.65 16.16
CA ARG A 142 17.32 -11.23 17.04
C ARG A 142 16.10 -10.35 17.27
N THR A 143 16.22 -9.03 17.09
CA THR A 143 15.14 -8.06 17.34
C THR A 143 14.51 -7.51 16.05
N VAL A 144 15.04 -7.87 14.87
CA VAL A 144 14.49 -7.48 13.55
C VAL A 144 13.02 -7.83 13.41
N PRO A 145 12.52 -9.03 13.79
CA PRO A 145 11.08 -9.33 13.67
C PRO A 145 10.21 -8.37 14.50
N LYS A 146 10.66 -7.99 15.69
CA LYS A 146 9.95 -7.03 16.56
C LYS A 146 9.95 -5.63 15.95
N ALA A 147 11.07 -5.18 15.36
CA ALA A 147 11.14 -3.87 14.71
C ALA A 147 10.26 -3.80 13.46
N LEU A 148 10.24 -4.85 12.64
CA LEU A 148 9.32 -4.95 11.51
C LEU A 148 7.86 -4.94 11.97
N SER A 149 7.52 -5.63 13.07
CA SER A 149 6.17 -5.59 13.63
C SER A 149 5.73 -4.19 14.04
N VAL A 150 6.63 -3.35 14.54
CA VAL A 150 6.34 -1.94 14.86
C VAL A 150 6.03 -1.16 13.57
N ILE A 151 6.83 -1.33 12.51
CA ILE A 151 6.63 -0.65 11.22
C ILE A 151 5.31 -1.07 10.59
N PHE A 152 5.04 -2.38 10.49
CA PHE A 152 3.78 -2.89 9.92
C PHE A 152 2.56 -2.58 10.80
N GLY A 153 2.74 -2.52 12.12
CA GLY A 153 1.73 -2.05 13.05
C GLY A 153 1.33 -0.59 12.79
N ALA A 154 2.31 0.28 12.51
CA ALA A 154 2.05 1.67 12.14
C ALA A 154 1.30 1.79 10.81
N VAL A 155 1.62 0.95 9.83
CA VAL A 155 0.86 0.84 8.56
C VAL A 155 -0.58 0.44 8.83
N SER A 156 -0.80 -0.58 9.67
CA SER A 156 -2.16 -1.05 10.00
C SER A 156 -2.98 0.03 10.70
N ILE A 157 -2.39 0.77 11.62
CA ILE A 157 -3.04 1.90 12.29
C ILE A 157 -3.37 3.00 11.28
N ALA A 158 -2.43 3.34 10.39
CA ALA A 158 -2.67 4.34 9.35
C ALA A 158 -3.83 3.95 8.43
N LEU A 159 -3.91 2.68 8.00
CA LEU A 159 -5.00 2.17 7.16
C LEU A 159 -6.37 2.25 7.86
N VAL A 160 -6.42 2.01 9.17
CA VAL A 160 -7.67 2.12 9.94
C VAL A 160 -8.13 3.58 10.05
N ILE A 161 -7.19 4.52 10.24
CA ILE A 161 -7.50 5.90 10.60
C ILE A 161 -7.58 6.81 9.37
N ALA A 162 -6.78 6.57 8.32
CA ALA A 162 -6.60 7.52 7.22
C ALA A 162 -7.91 7.92 6.52
N ALA A 163 -8.70 6.94 6.10
CA ALA A 163 -9.94 7.22 5.36
C ALA A 163 -11.03 7.84 6.23
N PRO A 164 -11.37 7.32 7.43
CA PRO A 164 -12.37 7.95 8.28
C PRO A 164 -11.95 9.32 8.78
N LEU A 165 -10.68 9.50 9.19
CA LEU A 165 -10.16 10.80 9.62
C LEU A 165 -10.18 11.82 8.48
N GLY A 166 -9.80 11.39 7.26
CA GLY A 166 -9.87 12.22 6.06
C GLY A 166 -11.30 12.65 5.75
N SER A 167 -12.27 11.71 5.81
CA SER A 167 -13.70 12.02 5.61
C SER A 167 -14.22 13.01 6.64
N PHE A 168 -13.98 12.77 7.92
CA PHE A 168 -14.43 13.60 9.03
C PHE A 168 -13.82 15.01 8.97
N LEU A 169 -12.50 15.11 8.92
CA LEU A 169 -11.84 16.42 8.84
C LEU A 169 -12.16 17.14 7.53
N GLY A 170 -12.28 16.42 6.43
CA GLY A 170 -12.68 17.00 5.15
C GLY A 170 -14.05 17.67 5.18
N GLY A 171 -14.99 17.12 5.98
CA GLY A 171 -16.29 17.71 6.21
C GLY A 171 -16.26 19.01 7.07
N ILE A 172 -15.29 19.13 7.98
CA ILE A 172 -15.21 20.26 8.92
C ILE A 172 -14.32 21.39 8.38
N ILE A 173 -13.10 21.05 7.94
CA ILE A 173 -12.09 22.05 7.57
C ILE A 173 -11.82 22.14 6.07
N GLY A 174 -12.49 21.29 5.27
CA GLY A 174 -12.29 21.18 3.83
C GLY A 174 -11.04 20.37 3.46
N TRP A 175 -11.06 19.77 2.25
CA TRP A 175 -10.05 18.82 1.81
C TRP A 175 -8.63 19.43 1.71
N ARG A 176 -8.51 20.71 1.32
CA ARG A 176 -7.20 21.39 1.26
C ARG A 176 -6.52 21.49 2.61
N ASN A 177 -7.28 21.84 3.65
CA ASN A 177 -6.74 21.96 4.99
C ASN A 177 -6.39 20.60 5.61
N VAL A 178 -7.03 19.52 5.19
CA VAL A 178 -6.61 18.15 5.56
C VAL A 178 -5.21 17.86 5.02
N PHE A 179 -4.90 18.24 3.77
CA PHE A 179 -3.56 18.11 3.22
C PHE A 179 -2.56 19.08 3.87
N ASN A 180 -2.96 20.28 4.27
CA ASN A 180 -2.11 21.17 5.07
C ASN A 180 -1.75 20.56 6.42
N ALA A 181 -2.71 19.96 7.12
CA ALA A 181 -2.45 19.24 8.37
C ALA A 181 -1.50 18.03 8.14
N ALA A 182 -1.68 17.31 7.04
CA ALA A 182 -0.77 16.22 6.65
C ALA A 182 0.64 16.75 6.31
N ALA A 183 0.77 17.96 5.74
CA ALA A 183 2.07 18.58 5.51
C ALA A 183 2.79 18.90 6.84
N VAL A 184 2.05 19.37 7.86
CA VAL A 184 2.61 19.56 9.22
C VAL A 184 3.12 18.21 9.77
N MET A 185 2.37 17.12 9.63
CA MET A 185 2.85 15.78 10.01
C MET A 185 4.12 15.39 9.25
N GLY A 186 4.22 15.74 7.97
CA GLY A 186 5.42 15.53 7.15
C GLY A 186 6.63 16.28 7.69
N VAL A 187 6.46 17.54 8.10
CA VAL A 187 7.54 18.33 8.76
C VAL A 187 7.96 17.68 10.07
N LEU A 188 7.02 17.25 10.91
CA LEU A 188 7.33 16.52 12.15
C LEU A 188 8.10 15.23 11.86
N CYS A 189 7.74 14.54 10.79
CA CYS A 189 8.45 13.34 10.31
C CYS A 189 9.90 13.67 9.94
N ILE A 190 10.15 14.73 9.16
CA ILE A 190 11.50 15.19 8.81
C ILE A 190 12.33 15.45 10.06
N LEU A 191 11.79 16.20 11.02
CA LEU A 191 12.49 16.56 12.26
C LEU A 191 12.80 15.32 13.11
N TRP A 192 11.86 14.38 13.21
CA TRP A 192 12.05 13.17 13.99
C TRP A 192 13.07 12.23 13.33
N VAL A 193 12.96 11.97 12.04
CA VAL A 193 13.93 11.17 11.28
C VAL A 193 15.32 11.80 11.36
N TRP A 194 15.41 13.12 11.20
CA TRP A 194 16.69 13.84 11.28
C TRP A 194 17.37 13.68 12.65
N LYS A 195 16.61 13.69 13.76
CA LYS A 195 17.16 13.51 15.11
C LYS A 195 17.46 12.06 15.47
N ALA A 196 16.59 11.13 15.08
CA ALA A 196 16.59 9.76 15.57
C ALA A 196 17.40 8.79 14.69
N LEU A 197 17.40 9.01 13.37
CA LEU A 197 18.07 8.08 12.44
C LEU A 197 19.57 8.39 12.35
N PRO A 198 20.46 7.43 12.69
CA PRO A 198 21.90 7.61 12.55
C PRO A 198 22.32 7.65 11.09
N SER A 199 23.52 8.15 10.80
CA SER A 199 24.12 8.00 9.47
C SER A 199 24.31 6.51 9.19
N LEU A 200 23.82 6.07 8.02
CA LEU A 200 23.87 4.70 7.55
C LEU A 200 24.46 4.70 6.14
N PRO A 201 25.79 4.66 6.01
CA PRO A 201 26.47 4.73 4.70
C PRO A 201 25.88 3.71 3.71
N GLY A 202 25.79 4.10 2.46
CA GLY A 202 25.33 3.21 1.41
C GLY A 202 26.27 2.01 1.25
N GLU A 203 25.75 0.90 0.80
CA GLU A 203 26.52 -0.28 0.39
C GLU A 203 26.44 -0.37 -1.13
N ALA A 204 27.59 -0.62 -1.77
CA ALA A 204 27.61 -0.80 -3.22
C ALA A 204 26.65 -1.92 -3.64
N ALA A 205 25.77 -1.63 -4.58
CA ALA A 205 24.77 -2.59 -5.05
C ALA A 205 25.46 -3.85 -5.60
N HIS A 206 25.22 -5.00 -4.99
CA HIS A 206 25.65 -6.27 -5.51
C HIS A 206 24.76 -6.64 -6.70
N HIS A 207 25.38 -6.76 -7.86
CA HIS A 207 24.89 -7.32 -9.14
C HIS A 207 23.44 -7.08 -9.55
N LYS A 208 23.26 -6.44 -10.73
CA LYS A 208 22.03 -6.45 -11.54
C LYS A 208 21.61 -7.90 -11.85
N GLN A 209 20.91 -8.55 -10.93
CA GLN A 209 20.37 -9.86 -11.21
C GLN A 209 19.04 -9.71 -11.95
N ILE A 210 18.88 -10.48 -13.03
CA ILE A 210 17.66 -10.50 -13.85
C ILE A 210 16.48 -10.99 -12.99
N MET A 211 15.75 -10.05 -12.37
CA MET A 211 14.61 -10.36 -11.48
C MET A 211 13.50 -11.14 -12.17
N PHE A 212 13.27 -10.86 -13.46
CA PHE A 212 12.19 -11.46 -14.24
C PHE A 212 12.37 -12.95 -14.57
N SER A 213 13.57 -13.52 -14.37
CA SER A 213 13.79 -14.97 -14.54
C SER A 213 12.92 -15.82 -13.60
N LEU A 214 12.53 -15.27 -12.44
CA LEU A 214 11.69 -15.94 -11.47
C LEU A 214 10.28 -16.23 -12.00
N LEU A 215 9.75 -15.39 -12.88
CA LEU A 215 8.43 -15.55 -13.50
C LEU A 215 8.34 -16.80 -14.40
N LYS A 216 9.48 -17.31 -14.86
CA LYS A 216 9.55 -18.54 -15.66
C LYS A 216 9.36 -19.81 -14.83
N ARG A 217 9.45 -19.74 -13.49
CA ARG A 217 9.22 -20.90 -12.63
C ARG A 217 7.75 -21.34 -12.66
N PRO A 218 7.47 -22.67 -12.67
CA PRO A 218 6.10 -23.17 -12.68
C PRO A 218 5.26 -22.63 -11.49
N GLY A 219 4.10 -22.07 -11.77
CA GLY A 219 3.18 -21.54 -10.77
C GLY A 219 3.47 -20.11 -10.28
N VAL A 220 4.66 -19.57 -10.49
CA VAL A 220 4.99 -18.19 -10.06
C VAL A 220 4.22 -17.18 -10.87
N LEU A 221 4.16 -17.33 -12.19
CA LEU A 221 3.38 -16.45 -13.06
C LEU A 221 1.89 -16.46 -12.66
N ALA A 222 1.31 -17.64 -12.39
CA ALA A 222 -0.08 -17.76 -11.96
C ALA A 222 -0.31 -17.07 -10.60
N GLY A 223 0.63 -17.20 -9.65
CA GLY A 223 0.56 -16.51 -8.36
C GLY A 223 0.65 -14.99 -8.52
N MET A 224 1.59 -14.47 -9.32
CA MET A 224 1.72 -13.04 -9.57
C MET A 224 0.52 -12.47 -10.33
N THR A 225 -0.06 -13.22 -11.29
CA THR A 225 -1.31 -12.85 -11.96
C THR A 225 -2.48 -12.78 -10.97
N ALA A 226 -2.59 -13.74 -10.04
CA ALA A 226 -3.62 -13.73 -9.01
C ALA A 226 -3.45 -12.54 -8.05
N ILE A 227 -2.21 -12.20 -7.65
CA ILE A 227 -1.90 -11.00 -6.87
C ILE A 227 -2.37 -9.75 -7.64
N PHE A 228 -1.99 -9.63 -8.92
CA PHE A 228 -2.38 -8.52 -9.77
C PHE A 228 -3.90 -8.36 -9.82
N MET A 229 -4.63 -9.44 -10.10
CA MET A 229 -6.09 -9.38 -10.23
C MET A 229 -6.78 -9.03 -8.90
N ALA A 230 -6.31 -9.58 -7.77
CA ALA A 230 -6.85 -9.28 -6.45
C ALA A 230 -6.67 -7.80 -6.07
N PHE A 231 -5.47 -7.25 -6.27
CA PHE A 231 -5.20 -5.85 -5.94
C PHE A 231 -5.82 -4.89 -6.95
N ALA A 232 -5.85 -5.22 -8.24
CA ALA A 232 -6.55 -4.43 -9.25
C ALA A 232 -8.06 -4.37 -8.96
N GLY A 233 -8.68 -5.51 -8.60
CA GLY A 233 -10.08 -5.54 -8.17
C GLY A 233 -10.34 -4.71 -6.92
N GLN A 234 -9.46 -4.79 -5.92
CA GLN A 234 -9.57 -3.95 -4.73
C GLN A 234 -9.55 -2.46 -5.07
N PHE A 235 -8.57 -2.01 -5.83
CA PHE A 235 -8.42 -0.59 -6.13
C PHE A 235 -9.41 -0.06 -7.15
N ALA A 236 -9.97 -0.93 -8.01
CA ALA A 236 -11.07 -0.56 -8.91
C ALA A 236 -12.32 -0.11 -8.12
N PHE A 237 -12.62 -0.73 -6.99
CA PHE A 237 -13.75 -0.37 -6.14
C PHE A 237 -13.35 0.62 -5.03
N PHE A 238 -12.30 0.32 -4.27
CA PHE A 238 -11.96 1.05 -3.05
C PHE A 238 -11.62 2.52 -3.31
N THR A 239 -10.98 2.84 -4.45
CA THR A 239 -10.70 4.22 -4.86
C THR A 239 -11.98 5.06 -4.96
N TYR A 240 -13.08 4.43 -5.36
CA TYR A 240 -14.38 5.07 -5.60
C TYR A 240 -15.43 4.70 -4.55
N ILE A 241 -15.00 4.21 -3.38
CA ILE A 241 -15.90 3.81 -2.29
C ILE A 241 -16.79 4.96 -1.83
N ARG A 242 -16.25 6.20 -1.78
CA ARG A 242 -17.00 7.39 -1.39
C ARG A 242 -18.19 7.67 -2.32
N PRO A 243 -18.02 7.90 -3.65
CA PRO A 243 -19.16 8.13 -4.53
C PRO A 243 -20.15 6.96 -4.56
N VAL A 244 -19.68 5.72 -4.48
CA VAL A 244 -20.56 4.55 -4.44
C VAL A 244 -21.43 4.58 -3.18
N PHE A 245 -20.89 4.79 -2.01
CA PHE A 245 -21.66 4.76 -0.76
C PHE A 245 -22.57 6.01 -0.60
N MET A 246 -22.10 7.18 -0.98
CA MET A 246 -22.92 8.39 -0.90
C MET A 246 -24.06 8.43 -1.89
N ASN A 247 -23.81 8.07 -3.16
CA ASN A 247 -24.80 8.18 -4.23
C ASN A 247 -25.70 6.95 -4.36
N MET A 248 -25.22 5.75 -3.97
CA MET A 248 -25.99 4.51 -4.07
C MET A 248 -26.76 4.19 -2.78
N ALA A 249 -26.10 4.28 -1.63
CA ALA A 249 -26.68 4.00 -0.32
C ALA A 249 -27.22 5.26 0.39
N GLY A 250 -26.96 6.45 -0.15
CA GLY A 250 -27.43 7.72 0.42
C GLY A 250 -26.81 8.05 1.78
N PHE A 251 -25.55 7.65 2.02
CA PHE A 251 -24.83 8.06 3.21
C PHE A 251 -24.48 9.56 3.14
N ASP A 252 -24.62 10.24 4.27
CA ASP A 252 -23.99 11.53 4.52
C ASP A 252 -22.51 11.37 4.92
N VAL A 253 -21.83 12.47 5.20
CA VAL A 253 -20.40 12.47 5.55
C VAL A 253 -20.14 11.70 6.85
N ASP A 254 -21.03 11.85 7.84
CA ASP A 254 -20.88 11.18 9.13
C ASP A 254 -21.10 9.66 9.00
N GLY A 255 -22.15 9.26 8.28
CA GLY A 255 -22.43 7.85 7.99
C GLY A 255 -21.31 7.20 7.20
N LEU A 256 -20.79 7.88 6.18
CA LEU A 256 -19.62 7.39 5.42
C LEU A 256 -18.39 7.24 6.33
N THR A 257 -18.14 8.22 7.20
CA THR A 257 -17.00 8.16 8.16
C THR A 257 -17.11 6.94 9.07
N LEU A 258 -18.30 6.64 9.59
CA LEU A 258 -18.54 5.44 10.42
C LEU A 258 -18.35 4.15 9.63
N VAL A 259 -18.79 4.09 8.38
CA VAL A 259 -18.60 2.92 7.51
C VAL A 259 -17.12 2.70 7.21
N LEU A 260 -16.37 3.75 6.88
CA LEU A 260 -14.93 3.66 6.63
C LEU A 260 -14.15 3.26 7.89
N LEU A 261 -14.57 3.74 9.06
CA LEU A 261 -14.00 3.33 10.35
C LEU A 261 -14.26 1.84 10.62
N SER A 262 -15.50 1.39 10.40
CA SER A 262 -15.88 -0.01 10.55
C SER A 262 -15.11 -0.92 9.61
N PHE A 263 -14.93 -0.50 8.35
CA PHE A 263 -14.07 -1.15 7.36
C PHE A 263 -12.62 -1.27 7.87
N GLY A 264 -12.05 -0.17 8.38
CA GLY A 264 -10.69 -0.14 8.91
C GLY A 264 -10.51 -1.07 10.12
N ILE A 265 -11.44 -1.03 11.09
CA ILE A 265 -11.43 -1.91 12.26
C ILE A 265 -11.54 -3.38 11.82
N ALA A 266 -12.45 -3.70 10.90
CA ALA A 266 -12.61 -5.05 10.37
C ALA A 266 -11.33 -5.54 9.66
N SER A 267 -10.65 -4.65 8.92
CA SER A 267 -9.35 -4.91 8.29
C SER A 267 -8.27 -5.22 9.32
N PHE A 268 -8.19 -4.45 10.39
CA PHE A 268 -7.26 -4.70 11.49
C PHE A 268 -7.51 -6.04 12.17
N VAL A 269 -8.77 -6.35 12.46
CA VAL A 269 -9.18 -7.64 13.02
C VAL A 269 -8.86 -8.79 12.06
N GLY A 270 -9.16 -8.64 10.78
CA GLY A 270 -8.84 -9.62 9.73
C GLY A 270 -7.35 -9.91 9.63
N THR A 271 -6.51 -8.86 9.65
CA THR A 271 -5.05 -9.00 9.66
C THR A 271 -4.57 -9.74 10.92
N SER A 272 -5.08 -9.37 12.08
CA SER A 272 -4.72 -9.96 13.38
C SER A 272 -5.11 -11.43 13.47
N LEU A 273 -6.26 -11.79 12.91
CA LEU A 273 -6.78 -13.16 12.87
C LEU A 273 -6.35 -13.97 11.65
N SER A 274 -5.53 -13.42 10.76
CA SER A 274 -5.08 -14.08 9.52
C SER A 274 -4.35 -15.41 9.79
N SER A 275 -3.52 -15.46 10.84
CA SER A 275 -2.67 -16.61 11.16
C SER A 275 -3.42 -17.95 11.28
N PRO A 276 -4.52 -18.09 12.05
CA PRO A 276 -5.26 -19.33 12.13
C PRO A 276 -5.88 -19.76 10.79
N PHE A 277 -6.38 -18.83 9.98
CA PHE A 277 -6.91 -19.13 8.64
C PHE A 277 -5.82 -19.67 7.70
N LEU A 278 -4.67 -19.01 7.67
CA LEU A 278 -3.54 -19.39 6.82
C LEU A 278 -2.86 -20.68 7.27
N LYS A 279 -2.84 -20.98 8.58
CA LYS A 279 -2.32 -22.22 9.12
C LYS A 279 -3.21 -23.42 8.76
N ARG A 280 -4.53 -23.26 8.74
CA ARG A 280 -5.47 -24.33 8.40
C ARG A 280 -5.35 -24.75 6.94
N SER A 281 -5.35 -23.80 6.01
CA SER A 281 -5.09 -24.05 4.60
C SER A 281 -4.81 -22.73 3.88
N LEU A 282 -3.56 -22.57 3.44
CA LEU A 282 -3.17 -21.39 2.68
C LEU A 282 -3.97 -21.27 1.37
N LYS A 283 -4.17 -22.39 0.66
CA LYS A 283 -4.93 -22.42 -0.60
C LYS A 283 -6.39 -21.98 -0.41
N VAL A 284 -7.04 -22.49 0.64
CA VAL A 284 -8.44 -22.12 0.95
C VAL A 284 -8.55 -20.64 1.32
N ALA A 285 -7.60 -20.09 2.07
CA ALA A 285 -7.60 -18.67 2.40
C ALA A 285 -7.38 -17.79 1.17
N LEU A 286 -6.41 -18.15 0.31
CA LEU A 286 -6.09 -17.39 -0.92
C LEU A 286 -7.19 -17.45 -1.99
N ALA A 287 -8.00 -18.50 -2.03
CA ALA A 287 -9.16 -18.59 -2.93
C ALA A 287 -10.43 -18.06 -2.28
N GLY A 288 -10.63 -18.33 -0.99
CA GLY A 288 -11.86 -18.01 -0.26
C GLY A 288 -12.03 -16.51 0.00
N ALA A 289 -10.96 -15.80 0.36
CA ALA A 289 -11.04 -14.35 0.58
C ALA A 289 -11.49 -13.60 -0.71
N PRO A 290 -10.87 -13.79 -1.88
CA PRO A 290 -11.37 -13.19 -3.11
C PRO A 290 -12.81 -13.65 -3.49
N LEU A 291 -13.18 -14.90 -3.21
CA LEU A 291 -14.54 -15.36 -3.45
C LEU A 291 -15.56 -14.60 -2.59
N VAL A 292 -15.27 -14.42 -1.30
CA VAL A 292 -16.10 -13.58 -0.40
C VAL A 292 -16.21 -12.16 -0.93
N LEU A 293 -15.12 -11.58 -1.42
CA LEU A 293 -15.12 -10.23 -1.99
C LEU A 293 -15.93 -10.16 -3.29
N ALA A 294 -15.88 -11.19 -4.14
CA ALA A 294 -16.70 -11.26 -5.36
C ALA A 294 -18.21 -11.33 -5.03
N ILE A 295 -18.58 -12.16 -4.04
CA ILE A 295 -19.96 -12.24 -3.55
C ILE A 295 -20.39 -10.89 -2.94
N SER A 296 -19.51 -10.27 -2.15
CA SER A 296 -19.77 -8.96 -1.54
C SER A 296 -20.00 -7.88 -2.59
N ALA A 297 -19.24 -7.88 -3.69
CA ALA A 297 -19.44 -6.96 -4.82
C ALA A 297 -20.79 -7.18 -5.48
N ALA A 298 -21.21 -8.43 -5.70
CA ALA A 298 -22.50 -8.76 -6.27
C ALA A 298 -23.66 -8.33 -5.35
N VAL A 299 -23.56 -8.62 -4.05
CA VAL A 299 -24.57 -8.22 -3.05
C VAL A 299 -24.69 -6.71 -2.98
N LEU A 300 -23.57 -5.99 -2.94
CA LEU A 300 -23.56 -4.52 -2.92
C LEU A 300 -24.15 -3.94 -4.23
N GLY A 301 -23.87 -4.57 -5.37
CA GLY A 301 -24.45 -4.15 -6.67
C GLY A 301 -25.97 -4.33 -6.74
N LEU A 302 -26.53 -5.34 -6.09
CA LEU A 302 -27.97 -5.66 -6.14
C LEU A 302 -28.77 -4.96 -5.02
N TRP A 303 -28.23 -4.86 -3.82
CA TRP A 303 -28.93 -4.37 -2.63
C TRP A 303 -28.20 -3.22 -1.92
N GLY A 304 -27.21 -2.60 -2.55
CA GLY A 304 -26.40 -1.55 -1.94
C GLY A 304 -27.12 -0.22 -1.69
N SER A 305 -28.37 -0.07 -2.14
CA SER A 305 -29.22 1.07 -1.76
C SER A 305 -29.68 1.01 -0.30
N ASP A 306 -29.66 -0.16 0.32
CA ASP A 306 -29.91 -0.31 1.75
C ASP A 306 -28.64 -0.02 2.57
N LYS A 307 -28.72 0.96 3.49
CA LYS A 307 -27.59 1.39 4.33
C LYS A 307 -27.04 0.28 5.21
N TRP A 308 -27.89 -0.61 5.70
CA TRP A 308 -27.48 -1.71 6.58
C TRP A 308 -26.74 -2.78 5.78
N VAL A 309 -27.23 -3.10 4.58
CA VAL A 309 -26.53 -4.03 3.68
C VAL A 309 -25.17 -3.44 3.27
N ALA A 310 -25.13 -2.18 2.88
CA ALA A 310 -23.88 -1.51 2.50
C ALA A 310 -22.87 -1.50 3.66
N SER A 311 -23.31 -1.20 4.89
CA SER A 311 -22.45 -1.22 6.08
C SER A 311 -21.92 -2.61 6.40
N ALA A 312 -22.80 -3.62 6.37
CA ALA A 312 -22.41 -5.02 6.62
C ALA A 312 -21.39 -5.51 5.57
N ILE A 313 -21.61 -5.19 4.30
CA ILE A 313 -20.67 -5.52 3.23
C ILE A 313 -19.34 -4.81 3.38
N ALA A 314 -19.31 -3.55 3.80
CA ALA A 314 -18.06 -2.84 4.08
C ALA A 314 -17.23 -3.54 5.17
N ILE A 315 -17.84 -4.00 6.24
CA ILE A 315 -17.20 -4.77 7.32
C ILE A 315 -16.64 -6.09 6.79
N ILE A 316 -17.47 -6.86 6.06
CA ILE A 316 -17.06 -8.14 5.46
C ILE A 316 -15.90 -7.91 4.48
N TRP A 317 -15.97 -6.87 3.67
CA TRP A 317 -14.94 -6.52 2.70
C TRP A 317 -13.60 -6.20 3.38
N GLY A 318 -13.63 -5.33 4.39
CA GLY A 318 -12.44 -4.99 5.16
C GLY A 318 -11.77 -6.22 5.77
N PHE A 319 -12.55 -7.08 6.42
CA PHE A 319 -12.04 -8.31 7.02
C PHE A 319 -11.46 -9.28 5.97
N ALA A 320 -12.19 -9.54 4.89
CA ALA A 320 -11.78 -10.50 3.87
C ALA A 320 -10.54 -10.02 3.10
N PHE A 321 -10.50 -8.73 2.71
CA PHE A 321 -9.33 -8.20 1.99
C PHE A 321 -8.07 -8.19 2.83
N ALA A 322 -8.17 -8.02 4.14
CA ALA A 322 -7.02 -8.05 5.05
C ALA A 322 -6.25 -9.39 5.02
N LEU A 323 -6.91 -10.49 4.68
CA LEU A 323 -6.28 -11.79 4.52
C LEU A 323 -5.42 -11.90 3.25
N VAL A 324 -5.71 -11.08 2.22
CA VAL A 324 -5.07 -11.18 0.90
C VAL A 324 -3.58 -10.85 0.95
N PRO A 325 -3.12 -9.67 1.44
CA PRO A 325 -1.69 -9.34 1.47
C PRO A 325 -0.90 -10.28 2.37
N VAL A 326 -1.45 -10.68 3.53
CA VAL A 326 -0.79 -11.62 4.46
C VAL A 326 -0.68 -13.00 3.84
N GLY A 327 -1.74 -13.46 3.18
CA GLY A 327 -1.76 -14.75 2.49
C GLY A 327 -0.72 -14.82 1.37
N TRP A 328 -0.62 -13.81 0.52
CA TRP A 328 0.34 -13.78 -0.57
C TRP A 328 1.79 -13.64 -0.10
N SER A 329 2.04 -12.86 0.95
CA SER A 329 3.36 -12.81 1.58
C SER A 329 3.75 -14.16 2.17
N THR A 330 2.80 -14.89 2.78
CA THR A 330 3.01 -16.24 3.28
C THR A 330 3.26 -17.24 2.14
N TRP A 331 2.55 -17.10 1.02
CA TRP A 331 2.78 -17.94 -0.15
C TRP A 331 4.19 -17.77 -0.71
N ILE A 332 4.69 -16.54 -0.83
CA ILE A 332 6.05 -16.26 -1.29
C ILE A 332 7.08 -16.90 -0.36
N THR A 333 6.96 -16.69 0.95
CA THR A 333 7.93 -17.21 1.92
C THR A 333 7.95 -18.73 1.98
N ARG A 334 6.81 -19.42 1.69
CA ARG A 334 6.75 -20.88 1.66
C ARG A 334 7.15 -21.47 0.31
N SER A 335 6.71 -20.85 -0.80
CA SER A 335 6.88 -21.42 -2.13
C SER A 335 8.19 -21.00 -2.81
N LEU A 336 8.79 -19.88 -2.40
CA LEU A 336 9.96 -19.26 -3.01
C LEU A 336 11.01 -18.89 -1.94
N ALA A 337 11.16 -19.73 -0.91
CA ALA A 337 12.05 -19.49 0.23
C ALA A 337 13.51 -19.23 -0.20
N ASP A 338 13.96 -19.90 -1.26
CA ASP A 338 15.30 -19.76 -1.85
C ASP A 338 15.55 -18.41 -2.54
N GLN A 339 14.49 -17.69 -2.91
CA GLN A 339 14.54 -16.37 -3.57
C GLN A 339 13.48 -15.40 -3.03
N ALA A 340 13.15 -15.51 -1.74
CA ALA A 340 12.07 -14.76 -1.12
C ALA A 340 12.23 -13.22 -1.25
N GLU A 341 13.45 -12.71 -1.20
CA GLU A 341 13.74 -11.28 -1.36
C GLU A 341 13.40 -10.79 -2.78
N LYS A 342 13.83 -11.54 -3.82
CA LYS A 342 13.51 -11.20 -5.21
C LYS A 342 12.01 -11.32 -5.49
N ALA A 343 11.39 -12.39 -4.98
CA ALA A 343 9.95 -12.61 -5.13
C ALA A 343 9.13 -11.51 -4.43
N GLY A 344 9.57 -11.05 -3.26
CA GLY A 344 8.98 -9.93 -2.55
C GLY A 344 9.07 -8.62 -3.33
N SER A 345 10.21 -8.32 -3.95
CA SER A 345 10.39 -7.13 -4.79
C SER A 345 9.47 -7.15 -6.02
N ILE A 346 9.35 -8.30 -6.68
CA ILE A 346 8.40 -8.49 -7.80
C ILE A 346 6.97 -8.33 -7.31
N GLN A 347 6.63 -8.90 -6.14
CA GLN A 347 5.29 -8.76 -5.55
C GLN A 347 4.92 -7.28 -5.35
N VAL A 348 5.82 -6.47 -4.79
CA VAL A 348 5.57 -5.04 -4.58
C VAL A 348 5.32 -4.34 -5.92
N ALA A 349 6.15 -4.59 -6.93
CA ALA A 349 5.97 -4.01 -8.26
C ALA A 349 4.63 -4.43 -8.90
N VAL A 350 4.25 -5.69 -8.78
CA VAL A 350 2.97 -6.23 -9.28
C VAL A 350 1.78 -5.60 -8.55
N ILE A 351 1.87 -5.43 -7.23
CA ILE A 351 0.83 -4.75 -6.43
C ILE A 351 0.67 -3.30 -6.88
N GLN A 352 1.75 -2.56 -7.06
CA GLN A 352 1.67 -1.15 -7.48
C GLN A 352 1.14 -1.00 -8.90
N LEU A 353 1.51 -1.92 -9.80
CA LEU A 353 0.93 -1.99 -11.15
C LEU A 353 -0.57 -2.30 -11.09
N ALA A 354 -0.97 -3.23 -10.23
CA ALA A 354 -2.37 -3.61 -10.03
C ALA A 354 -3.20 -2.44 -9.47
N ASN A 355 -2.67 -1.72 -8.48
CA ASN A 355 -3.29 -0.53 -7.91
C ASN A 355 -3.48 0.55 -8.98
N THR A 356 -2.45 0.77 -9.81
CA THR A 356 -2.50 1.68 -10.96
C THR A 356 -3.61 1.32 -11.93
N CYS A 357 -3.61 0.07 -12.42
CA CYS A 357 -4.60 -0.39 -13.40
C CYS A 357 -6.02 -0.42 -12.81
N GLY A 358 -6.16 -0.88 -11.57
CA GLY A 358 -7.45 -0.93 -10.88
C GLY A 358 -8.07 0.44 -10.72
N ALA A 359 -7.34 1.40 -10.16
CA ALA A 359 -7.82 2.77 -9.98
C ALA A 359 -8.13 3.44 -11.33
N ALA A 360 -7.27 3.25 -12.35
CA ALA A 360 -7.49 3.82 -13.68
C ALA A 360 -8.76 3.28 -14.35
N ILE A 361 -8.88 1.95 -14.40
CA ILE A 361 -10.03 1.28 -15.04
C ILE A 361 -11.32 1.57 -14.28
N GLY A 362 -11.28 1.54 -12.94
CA GLY A 362 -12.40 1.87 -12.08
C GLY A 362 -12.94 3.27 -12.33
N GLY A 363 -12.05 4.26 -12.54
CA GLY A 363 -12.44 5.65 -12.81
C GLY A 363 -13.07 5.85 -14.17
N VAL A 364 -12.45 5.30 -15.21
CA VAL A 364 -13.01 5.34 -16.56
C VAL A 364 -14.39 4.66 -16.60
N ALA A 365 -14.51 3.52 -15.91
CA ALA A 365 -15.79 2.83 -15.85
C ALA A 365 -16.84 3.61 -15.07
N LEU A 366 -16.48 4.24 -13.93
CA LEU A 366 -17.39 5.09 -13.17
C LEU A 366 -17.97 6.22 -14.03
N ASP A 367 -17.12 6.91 -14.77
CA ASP A 367 -17.52 8.07 -15.57
C ASP A 367 -18.37 7.69 -16.81
N HIS A 368 -18.11 6.54 -17.44
CA HIS A 368 -18.76 6.15 -18.69
C HIS A 368 -19.86 5.09 -18.53
N LEU A 369 -19.75 4.21 -17.54
CA LEU A 369 -20.67 3.07 -17.34
C LEU A 369 -21.52 3.20 -16.07
N GLY A 370 -21.24 4.23 -15.25
CA GLY A 370 -22.04 4.57 -14.07
C GLY A 370 -21.56 3.91 -12.78
N LEU A 371 -22.32 4.19 -11.72
CA LEU A 371 -21.92 4.02 -10.31
C LEU A 371 -21.63 2.57 -9.89
N THR A 372 -22.28 1.59 -10.52
CA THR A 372 -22.10 0.16 -10.19
C THR A 372 -20.90 -0.48 -10.90
N SER A 373 -20.36 0.18 -11.93
CA SER A 373 -19.31 -0.39 -12.78
C SER A 373 -18.00 -0.72 -12.03
N PRO A 374 -17.51 0.08 -11.05
CA PRO A 374 -16.35 -0.29 -10.25
C PRO A 374 -16.57 -1.58 -9.44
N LEU A 375 -17.81 -1.81 -8.98
CA LEU A 375 -18.18 -3.04 -8.28
C LEU A 375 -18.15 -4.27 -9.18
N VAL A 376 -18.70 -4.13 -10.40
CA VAL A 376 -18.72 -5.22 -11.40
C VAL A 376 -17.30 -5.61 -11.78
N ILE A 377 -16.43 -4.64 -12.04
CA ILE A 377 -15.02 -4.90 -12.37
C ILE A 377 -14.32 -5.57 -11.20
N SER A 378 -14.48 -5.03 -9.99
CA SER A 378 -13.89 -5.59 -8.77
C SER A 378 -14.35 -7.02 -8.53
N GLY A 379 -15.66 -7.27 -8.57
CA GLY A 379 -16.25 -8.60 -8.36
C GLY A 379 -15.78 -9.62 -9.39
N THR A 380 -15.69 -9.21 -10.66
CA THR A 380 -15.18 -10.06 -11.75
C THR A 380 -13.70 -10.43 -11.52
N LEU A 381 -12.85 -9.45 -11.22
CA LEU A 381 -11.43 -9.70 -10.94
C LEU A 381 -11.24 -10.57 -9.70
N MET A 382 -12.03 -10.38 -8.65
CA MET A 382 -12.00 -11.20 -7.45
C MET A 382 -12.44 -12.64 -7.72
N LEU A 383 -13.50 -12.84 -8.51
CA LEU A 383 -13.96 -14.17 -8.91
C LEU A 383 -12.89 -14.90 -9.74
N LEU A 384 -12.33 -14.21 -10.74
CA LEU A 384 -11.25 -14.76 -11.56
C LEU A 384 -10.01 -15.10 -10.71
N THR A 385 -9.68 -14.28 -9.71
CA THR A 385 -8.62 -14.57 -8.73
C THR A 385 -8.91 -15.87 -7.99
N ALA A 386 -10.10 -16.03 -7.44
CA ALA A 386 -10.49 -17.23 -6.70
C ALA A 386 -10.39 -18.49 -7.58
N LEU A 387 -10.87 -18.43 -8.82
CA LEU A 387 -10.81 -19.53 -9.80
C LEU A 387 -9.37 -19.87 -10.19
N LEU A 388 -8.54 -18.85 -10.45
CA LEU A 388 -7.13 -19.05 -10.80
C LEU A 388 -6.36 -19.70 -9.65
N VAL A 389 -6.58 -19.27 -8.43
CA VAL A 389 -5.95 -19.86 -7.23
C VAL A 389 -6.41 -21.30 -7.03
N ALA A 390 -7.70 -21.58 -7.15
CA ALA A 390 -8.25 -22.92 -6.99
C ALA A 390 -7.66 -23.90 -8.02
N GLY A 391 -7.50 -23.45 -9.28
CA GLY A 391 -7.06 -24.28 -10.39
C GLY A 391 -5.54 -24.42 -10.56
N LYS A 392 -4.79 -23.31 -10.48
CA LYS A 392 -3.40 -23.27 -10.94
C LYS A 392 -2.36 -22.92 -9.88
N VAL A 393 -2.75 -22.31 -8.74
CA VAL A 393 -1.78 -21.94 -7.70
C VAL A 393 -1.56 -23.12 -6.76
N LYS A 394 -0.31 -23.59 -6.70
CA LYS A 394 0.11 -24.60 -5.73
C LYS A 394 0.46 -23.89 -4.43
N ALA A 395 -0.43 -23.90 -3.45
CA ALA A 395 -0.21 -23.41 -2.10
C ALA A 395 -0.27 -24.63 -1.15
N LYS A 396 0.90 -25.05 -0.68
CA LYS A 396 1.04 -26.08 0.37
C LYS A 396 0.98 -25.45 1.74
#